data_5fd4bf205178db1b456602e498f3e0bb
#
_entry.id   5fd4bf205178db1b456602e498f3e0bb
#
_cell.length_a   1.000
_cell.length_b   1.000
_cell.length_c   1.000
_cell.angle_alpha   90.00
_cell.angle_beta   90.00
_cell.angle_gamma   90.00
#
_symmetry.space_group_name_H-M   'P 1'
#
loop_
_entity.id
_entity.type
_entity.pdbx_description
1 polymer ?
#
loop_
_entity_poly.entity_id
_entity_poly.type
_entity_poly.pdbx_seq_one_letter_code
_entity_poly.pdbx_strand_id
1 'polypeptide(L)'
;MLPNFLSKVRIYTCFLTVLVLGGCQQQLQATLQQQRSKQGMVVSAHPLASAAGLALLQQGGNAVDAAAATALAISVVEPFSAGIGGGGFLLLRRAETGTVQALDFRERAPKRAARDMYLDKHGKVRPRASLDGHLAAGIPGTVAGLYTVQREYGKLPWAQVVAPAIALAEKGFPVSSRFTTATGRRQDVFKKNRAAREVFTRGGILYQPGELLVQRDLAQTLRQIAKNPQSFYTGDIARAIAADMAKNGGIITLEDLKNYTPIWRNPVCGNFRTYEICAMSPPSSGGVHLLQILNILGDTDLKRLGRQSPDTLHLLAESMRIAYADRAEYLGDPDFVSVPIEALTSSNYAKLRRSQIEMSKARPSSEVKAVDAETLSRFVSESPETTHLTVVDKERNVVSLTFTVNGGLGAGVVAAGTGILLNNEMDDFAAAPGVPNLFGLVGGEANSIAPGKTPLSSMTPVIVTENGKFRLAAGAPGGSTIITTVLQIVLNVLVY
;
A
#
# COMPACT_ATOMS: atom_id res chain seq x y z
N MET A 1 -53.76 42.72 -21.00
CA MET A 1 -53.02 41.67 -21.74
C MET A 1 -51.75 41.23 -21.01
N LEU A 2 -51.83 40.80 -19.72
CA LEU A 2 -50.62 40.38 -18.97
C LEU A 2 -50.70 39.09 -18.14
N PRO A 3 -51.78 38.27 -18.16
CA PRO A 3 -51.78 37.03 -17.39
C PRO A 3 -51.14 35.81 -18.08
N ASN A 4 -50.97 35.81 -19.41
CA ASN A 4 -50.52 34.60 -20.14
C ASN A 4 -48.98 34.42 -20.27
N PHE A 5 -48.19 35.45 -19.93
CA PHE A 5 -46.73 35.36 -20.03
C PHE A 5 -46.08 34.66 -18.86
N LEU A 6 -46.63 34.87 -17.64
CA LEU A 6 -46.09 34.27 -16.40
C LEU A 6 -46.36 32.76 -16.27
N SER A 7 -47.44 32.23 -16.87
CA SER A 7 -47.73 30.80 -16.88
C SER A 7 -46.78 30.01 -17.79
N LYS A 8 -46.40 30.56 -18.94
CA LYS A 8 -45.45 29.90 -19.85
C LYS A 8 -44.02 29.87 -19.28
N VAL A 9 -43.59 30.93 -18.58
CA VAL A 9 -42.26 30.97 -17.95
C VAL A 9 -42.17 29.95 -16.83
N ARG A 10 -43.19 29.75 -16.01
CA ARG A 10 -43.20 28.72 -14.96
C ARG A 10 -43.15 27.28 -15.48
N ILE A 11 -43.80 27.00 -16.62
CA ILE A 11 -43.78 25.68 -17.25
C ILE A 11 -42.38 25.36 -17.80
N TYR A 12 -41.72 26.32 -18.47
CA TYR A 12 -40.35 26.12 -18.99
C TYR A 12 -39.32 25.97 -17.86
N THR A 13 -39.46 26.69 -16.74
CA THR A 13 -38.56 26.54 -15.57
C THR A 13 -38.71 25.19 -14.92
N CYS A 14 -39.94 24.67 -14.75
CA CYS A 14 -40.16 23.32 -14.24
C CYS A 14 -39.62 22.22 -15.17
N PHE A 15 -39.75 22.37 -16.49
CA PHE A 15 -39.19 21.41 -17.46
C PHE A 15 -37.65 21.40 -17.45
N LEU A 16 -37.02 22.57 -17.34
CA LEU A 16 -35.55 22.66 -17.25
C LEU A 16 -35.02 22.03 -15.94
N THR A 17 -35.70 22.25 -14.82
CA THR A 17 -35.31 21.69 -13.53
C THR A 17 -35.45 20.16 -13.50
N VAL A 18 -36.47 19.60 -14.12
CA VAL A 18 -36.66 18.14 -14.22
C VAL A 18 -35.61 17.51 -15.15
N LEU A 19 -35.25 18.18 -16.26
CA LEU A 19 -34.18 17.69 -17.13
C LEU A 19 -32.80 17.72 -16.50
N VAL A 20 -32.47 18.73 -15.67
CA VAL A 20 -31.20 18.83 -14.96
C VAL A 20 -31.13 17.79 -13.85
N LEU A 21 -32.23 17.57 -13.11
CA LEU A 21 -32.30 16.52 -12.06
C LEU A 21 -32.25 15.10 -12.65
N GLY A 22 -32.89 14.87 -13.80
CA GLY A 22 -32.81 13.60 -14.51
C GLY A 22 -31.41 13.31 -15.05
N GLY A 23 -30.70 14.31 -15.57
CA GLY A 23 -29.30 14.18 -16.01
C GLY A 23 -28.34 13.89 -14.87
N CYS A 24 -28.49 14.51 -13.70
CA CYS A 24 -27.69 14.21 -12.51
C CYS A 24 -27.96 12.81 -11.97
N GLN A 25 -29.21 12.33 -11.97
CA GLN A 25 -29.52 10.95 -11.54
C GLN A 25 -28.94 9.91 -12.49
N GLN A 26 -28.94 10.12 -13.80
CA GLN A 26 -28.32 9.23 -14.76
C GLN A 26 -26.77 9.19 -14.63
N GLN A 27 -26.12 10.33 -14.38
CA GLN A 27 -24.69 10.36 -14.11
C GLN A 27 -24.31 9.68 -12.79
N LEU A 28 -25.10 9.83 -11.72
CA LEU A 28 -24.88 9.09 -10.47
C LEU A 28 -25.09 7.58 -10.65
N GLN A 29 -26.09 7.14 -11.42
CA GLN A 29 -26.31 5.72 -11.70
C GLN A 29 -25.21 5.11 -12.56
N ALA A 30 -24.64 5.84 -13.51
CA ALA A 30 -23.49 5.37 -14.31
C ALA A 30 -22.24 5.14 -13.46
N THR A 31 -22.07 5.86 -12.36
CA THR A 31 -20.91 5.73 -11.45
C THR A 31 -21.00 4.50 -10.53
N LEU A 32 -22.17 3.88 -10.41
CA LEU A 32 -22.42 2.71 -9.55
C LEU A 32 -22.58 1.38 -10.33
N GLN A 33 -22.33 1.39 -11.64
CA GLN A 33 -22.47 0.18 -12.45
C GLN A 33 -21.40 -0.86 -12.07
N GLN A 34 -21.82 -2.01 -11.54
CA GLN A 34 -20.94 -3.13 -11.25
C GLN A 34 -20.30 -3.64 -12.53
N GLN A 35 -18.97 -3.62 -12.59
CA GLN A 35 -18.24 -4.25 -13.67
C GLN A 35 -18.21 -5.76 -13.45
N ARG A 36 -18.55 -6.52 -14.50
CA ARG A 36 -18.56 -8.00 -14.46
C ARG A 36 -17.76 -8.55 -15.62
N SER A 37 -16.91 -9.54 -15.36
CA SER A 37 -16.16 -10.25 -16.39
C SER A 37 -16.06 -11.74 -16.07
N LYS A 38 -16.16 -12.56 -17.11
CA LYS A 38 -15.86 -14.02 -17.03
C LYS A 38 -14.40 -14.32 -17.35
N GLN A 39 -13.70 -13.40 -18.05
CA GLN A 39 -12.33 -13.58 -18.54
C GLN A 39 -11.25 -13.11 -17.57
N GLY A 40 -11.63 -12.48 -16.48
CA GLY A 40 -10.72 -11.91 -15.50
C GLY A 40 -10.97 -10.42 -15.26
N MET A 41 -10.25 -9.84 -14.30
CA MET A 41 -10.38 -8.44 -13.93
C MET A 41 -9.05 -7.90 -13.40
N VAL A 42 -8.74 -6.66 -13.75
CA VAL A 42 -7.63 -5.89 -13.22
C VAL A 42 -8.18 -4.62 -12.58
N VAL A 43 -7.89 -4.43 -11.31
CA VAL A 43 -8.29 -3.24 -10.54
C VAL A 43 -7.04 -2.56 -10.00
N SER A 44 -6.88 -1.28 -10.27
CA SER A 44 -5.77 -0.47 -9.74
C SER A 44 -6.18 0.99 -9.62
N ALA A 45 -5.34 1.80 -8.99
CA ALA A 45 -5.59 3.21 -8.76
C ALA A 45 -5.58 4.09 -10.04
N HIS A 46 -5.01 3.57 -11.16
CA HIS A 46 -4.89 4.33 -12.40
C HIS A 46 -5.38 3.55 -13.63
N PRO A 47 -6.25 4.12 -14.49
CA PRO A 47 -6.81 3.40 -15.64
C PRO A 47 -5.76 2.91 -16.64
N LEU A 48 -4.68 3.67 -16.90
CA LEU A 48 -3.60 3.23 -17.78
C LEU A 48 -2.85 2.02 -17.22
N ALA A 49 -2.72 1.91 -15.90
CA ALA A 49 -2.10 0.75 -15.27
C ALA A 49 -3.03 -0.48 -15.31
N SER A 50 -4.33 -0.30 -15.06
CA SER A 50 -5.31 -1.38 -15.26
C SER A 50 -5.34 -1.85 -16.71
N ALA A 51 -5.25 -0.94 -17.69
CA ALA A 51 -5.16 -1.29 -19.11
C ALA A 51 -3.90 -2.09 -19.45
N ALA A 52 -2.74 -1.75 -18.85
CA ALA A 52 -1.50 -2.50 -19.00
C ALA A 52 -1.67 -3.95 -18.56
N GLY A 53 -2.21 -4.20 -17.37
CA GLY A 53 -2.47 -5.55 -16.87
C GLY A 53 -3.51 -6.31 -17.71
N LEU A 54 -4.58 -5.63 -18.12
CA LEU A 54 -5.61 -6.24 -18.96
C LEU A 54 -5.04 -6.69 -20.31
N ALA A 55 -4.15 -5.89 -20.92
CA ALA A 55 -3.48 -6.26 -22.16
C ALA A 55 -2.67 -7.56 -22.02
N LEU A 56 -2.03 -7.80 -20.87
CA LEU A 56 -1.29 -9.07 -20.64
C LEU A 56 -2.25 -10.26 -20.47
N LEU A 57 -3.40 -10.09 -19.80
CA LEU A 57 -4.42 -11.14 -19.74
C LEU A 57 -4.93 -11.50 -21.15
N GLN A 58 -5.17 -10.50 -22.01
CA GLN A 58 -5.62 -10.69 -23.39
C GLN A 58 -4.56 -11.36 -24.28
N GLN A 59 -3.28 -11.22 -23.97
CA GLN A 59 -2.15 -11.85 -24.65
C GLN A 59 -1.87 -13.28 -24.13
N GLY A 60 -2.71 -13.83 -23.27
CA GLY A 60 -2.56 -15.19 -22.73
C GLY A 60 -1.78 -15.27 -21.41
N GLY A 61 -1.39 -14.14 -20.84
CA GLY A 61 -0.82 -14.05 -19.50
C GLY A 61 -1.82 -14.43 -18.42
N ASN A 62 -1.32 -14.72 -17.23
CA ASN A 62 -2.12 -15.02 -16.05
C ASN A 62 -2.19 -13.82 -15.06
N ALA A 63 -2.80 -14.04 -13.89
CA ALA A 63 -2.93 -13.00 -12.88
C ALA A 63 -1.58 -12.41 -12.42
N VAL A 64 -0.53 -13.21 -12.41
CA VAL A 64 0.81 -12.78 -11.99
C VAL A 64 1.45 -11.86 -13.04
N ASP A 65 1.40 -12.23 -14.32
CA ASP A 65 1.90 -11.37 -15.41
C ASP A 65 1.18 -10.02 -15.43
N ALA A 66 -0.15 -10.05 -15.30
CA ALA A 66 -0.97 -8.85 -15.29
C ALA A 66 -0.72 -7.97 -14.06
N ALA A 67 -0.54 -8.56 -12.88
CA ALA A 67 -0.23 -7.82 -11.65
C ALA A 67 1.14 -7.15 -11.74
N ALA A 68 2.17 -7.84 -12.23
CA ALA A 68 3.49 -7.27 -12.41
C ALA A 68 3.49 -6.13 -13.44
N ALA A 69 2.81 -6.29 -14.57
CA ALA A 69 2.67 -5.22 -15.57
C ALA A 69 1.90 -4.01 -15.03
N THR A 70 0.83 -4.25 -14.26
CA THR A 70 0.06 -3.18 -13.60
C THR A 70 0.93 -2.42 -12.60
N ALA A 71 1.69 -3.11 -11.74
CA ALA A 71 2.57 -2.49 -10.74
C ALA A 71 3.69 -1.67 -11.40
N LEU A 72 4.31 -2.19 -12.46
CA LEU A 72 5.32 -1.44 -13.24
C LEU A 72 4.71 -0.21 -13.92
N ALA A 73 3.49 -0.32 -14.44
CA ALA A 73 2.79 0.81 -15.03
C ALA A 73 2.41 1.87 -13.96
N ILE A 74 1.96 1.46 -12.76
CA ILE A 74 1.73 2.35 -11.61
C ILE A 74 3.00 3.12 -11.27
N SER A 75 4.17 2.47 -11.29
CA SER A 75 5.47 3.11 -11.02
C SER A 75 5.77 4.27 -11.98
N VAL A 76 5.14 4.29 -13.14
CA VAL A 76 5.25 5.37 -14.15
C VAL A 76 4.18 6.43 -13.97
N VAL A 77 2.90 6.01 -13.83
CA VAL A 77 1.75 6.93 -13.91
C VAL A 77 1.29 7.48 -12.55
N GLU A 78 1.68 6.81 -11.45
CA GLU A 78 1.41 7.24 -10.06
C GLU A 78 2.68 7.24 -9.18
N PRO A 79 3.78 7.88 -9.59
CA PRO A 79 5.03 7.83 -8.84
C PRO A 79 4.91 8.42 -7.43
N PHE A 80 3.84 9.18 -7.15
CA PHE A 80 3.56 9.73 -5.83
C PHE A 80 3.01 8.68 -4.84
N SER A 81 2.56 7.52 -5.30
CA SER A 81 1.98 6.47 -4.45
C SER A 81 2.91 5.26 -4.29
N ALA A 82 3.55 4.83 -5.39
CA ALA A 82 4.42 3.65 -5.41
C ALA A 82 5.37 3.68 -6.61
N GLY A 83 6.43 2.88 -6.56
CA GLY A 83 7.41 2.87 -7.64
C GLY A 83 8.44 1.75 -7.56
N ILE A 84 9.28 1.65 -8.61
CA ILE A 84 10.38 0.67 -8.65
C ILE A 84 11.48 0.98 -7.62
N GLY A 85 11.53 2.19 -7.08
CA GLY A 85 12.42 2.57 -5.97
C GLY A 85 11.79 2.35 -4.59
N GLY A 86 10.72 1.60 -4.48
CA GLY A 86 9.97 1.25 -3.29
C GLY A 86 9.94 -0.25 -3.01
N GLY A 87 8.93 -0.71 -2.26
CA GLY A 87 8.71 -2.11 -1.92
C GLY A 87 7.27 -2.42 -1.55
N GLY A 88 7.00 -3.64 -1.09
CA GLY A 88 5.63 -4.02 -0.77
C GLY A 88 5.42 -5.49 -0.45
N PHE A 89 4.15 -5.90 -0.50
CA PHE A 89 3.70 -7.26 -0.21
C PHE A 89 2.67 -7.73 -1.23
N LEU A 90 2.75 -9.01 -1.56
CA LEU A 90 1.85 -9.67 -2.50
C LEU A 90 1.30 -10.94 -1.89
N LEU A 91 0.00 -11.16 -2.02
CA LEU A 91 -0.63 -12.46 -1.83
C LEU A 91 -0.97 -13.06 -3.20
N LEU A 92 -0.63 -14.32 -3.39
CA LEU A 92 -0.97 -15.12 -4.55
C LEU A 92 -1.82 -16.31 -4.14
N ARG A 93 -3.06 -16.38 -4.63
CA ARG A 93 -3.87 -17.58 -4.54
C ARG A 93 -3.83 -18.31 -5.87
N ARG A 94 -3.38 -19.55 -5.84
CA ARG A 94 -3.40 -20.44 -7.01
C ARG A 94 -4.73 -21.19 -7.06
N ALA A 95 -5.43 -21.08 -8.18
CA ALA A 95 -6.74 -21.74 -8.35
C ALA A 95 -6.64 -23.26 -8.33
N GLU A 96 -5.56 -23.81 -8.88
CA GLU A 96 -5.29 -25.25 -8.97
C GLU A 96 -5.22 -25.93 -7.60
N THR A 97 -4.52 -25.31 -6.64
CA THR A 97 -4.26 -25.89 -5.31
C THR A 97 -5.14 -25.28 -4.22
N GLY A 98 -5.74 -24.14 -4.48
CA GLY A 98 -6.43 -23.33 -3.46
C GLY A 98 -5.50 -22.62 -2.48
N THR A 99 -4.19 -22.88 -2.53
CA THR A 99 -3.21 -22.32 -1.58
C THR A 99 -3.02 -20.82 -1.76
N VAL A 100 -2.84 -20.10 -0.65
CA VAL A 100 -2.44 -18.69 -0.60
C VAL A 100 -0.99 -18.63 -0.13
N GLN A 101 -0.15 -17.93 -0.87
CA GLN A 101 1.25 -17.65 -0.55
C GLN A 101 1.45 -16.15 -0.40
N ALA A 102 2.39 -15.74 0.45
CA ALA A 102 2.74 -14.33 0.66
C ALA A 102 4.18 -14.06 0.24
N LEU A 103 4.41 -13.00 -0.52
CA LEU A 103 5.74 -12.54 -0.90
C LEU A 103 6.01 -11.18 -0.26
N ASP A 104 7.07 -11.13 0.55
CA ASP A 104 7.62 -9.92 1.17
C ASP A 104 8.77 -9.40 0.30
N PHE A 105 8.55 -8.25 -0.30
CA PHE A 105 9.57 -7.49 -1.02
C PHE A 105 9.62 -6.03 -0.53
N ARG A 106 9.34 -5.85 0.78
CA ARG A 106 9.43 -4.55 1.44
C ARG A 106 10.87 -4.08 1.51
N GLU A 107 11.03 -2.79 1.60
CA GLU A 107 12.33 -2.14 1.76
C GLU A 107 13.02 -2.58 3.05
N ARG A 108 14.35 -2.57 3.04
CA ARG A 108 15.16 -2.90 4.22
C ARG A 108 16.10 -1.77 4.58
N ALA A 109 16.40 -1.66 5.86
CA ALA A 109 17.43 -0.76 6.34
C ALA A 109 18.79 -1.16 5.76
N PRO A 110 19.58 -0.23 5.20
CA PRO A 110 20.93 -0.51 4.74
C PRO A 110 21.85 -0.98 5.88
N LYS A 111 22.91 -1.71 5.57
CA LYS A 111 23.90 -2.19 6.56
C LYS A 111 24.53 -1.07 7.42
N ARG A 112 24.56 0.15 6.90
CA ARG A 112 25.07 1.34 7.61
C ARG A 112 24.03 2.05 8.45
N ALA A 113 22.79 1.55 8.52
CA ALA A 113 21.78 2.09 9.40
C ALA A 113 22.16 1.86 10.87
N ALA A 114 21.78 2.80 11.73
CA ALA A 114 22.05 2.74 13.16
C ALA A 114 20.79 3.15 13.94
N ARG A 115 20.66 2.58 15.14
CA ARG A 115 19.50 2.77 16.05
C ARG A 115 19.10 4.25 16.17
N ASP A 116 20.09 5.12 16.37
CA ASP A 116 19.89 6.54 16.70
C ASP A 116 20.26 7.47 15.55
N MET A 117 20.31 6.94 14.29
CA MET A 117 20.77 7.70 13.13
C MET A 117 19.95 8.96 12.83
N TYR A 118 18.74 9.07 13.35
CA TYR A 118 17.87 10.23 13.17
C TYR A 118 17.82 11.16 14.40
N LEU A 119 18.58 10.86 15.46
CA LEU A 119 18.65 11.70 16.65
C LEU A 119 19.72 12.79 16.50
N ASP A 120 19.51 13.90 17.18
CA ASP A 120 20.52 14.94 17.39
C ASP A 120 21.41 14.58 18.61
N LYS A 121 22.40 15.42 18.90
CA LYS A 121 23.29 15.24 20.03
C LYS A 121 22.62 15.31 21.42
N HIS A 122 21.35 15.69 21.46
CA HIS A 122 20.54 15.77 22.69
C HIS A 122 19.50 14.62 22.75
N GLY A 123 19.57 13.64 21.84
CA GLY A 123 18.63 12.51 21.77
C GLY A 123 17.26 12.88 21.20
N LYS A 124 17.10 14.06 20.58
CA LYS A 124 15.83 14.47 19.94
C LYS A 124 15.84 14.09 18.47
N VAL A 125 14.68 13.62 17.96
CA VAL A 125 14.52 13.31 16.54
C VAL A 125 14.73 14.58 15.71
N ARG A 126 15.66 14.51 14.75
CA ARG A 126 15.92 15.59 13.79
C ARG A 126 14.73 15.75 12.86
N PRO A 127 14.11 16.96 12.76
CA PRO A 127 12.92 17.17 11.94
C PRO A 127 13.14 16.71 10.49
N ARG A 128 12.23 15.86 9.99
CA ARG A 128 12.18 15.35 8.63
C ARG A 128 13.41 14.56 8.14
N ALA A 129 14.33 14.16 9.03
CA ALA A 129 15.55 13.44 8.63
C ALA A 129 15.24 12.03 8.08
N SER A 130 14.17 11.39 8.53
CA SER A 130 13.64 10.11 8.02
C SER A 130 12.71 10.28 6.82
N LEU A 131 12.33 11.52 6.46
CA LEU A 131 11.32 11.80 5.43
C LEU A 131 11.90 12.34 4.13
N ASP A 132 12.93 13.19 4.20
CA ASP A 132 13.42 13.94 3.06
C ASP A 132 14.91 13.68 2.80
N GLY A 133 15.23 13.46 1.53
CA GLY A 133 16.60 13.27 1.08
C GLY A 133 17.09 11.82 1.14
N HIS A 134 18.34 11.61 0.71
CA HIS A 134 18.92 10.28 0.48
C HIS A 134 19.02 9.40 1.75
N LEU A 135 19.13 10.03 2.94
CA LEU A 135 19.20 9.30 4.21
C LEU A 135 17.89 8.61 4.61
N ALA A 136 16.76 9.06 4.04
CA ALA A 136 15.44 8.54 4.33
C ALA A 136 15.12 7.22 3.59
N ALA A 137 15.94 6.85 2.59
CA ALA A 137 15.64 5.72 1.71
C ALA A 137 16.08 4.38 2.29
N GLY A 138 15.17 3.41 2.29
CA GLY A 138 15.46 1.98 2.44
C GLY A 138 15.85 1.32 1.12
N ILE A 139 16.47 0.13 1.18
CA ILE A 139 16.88 -0.66 0.01
C ILE A 139 15.63 -1.09 -0.75
N PRO A 140 15.46 -0.72 -2.04
CA PRO A 140 14.24 -1.00 -2.79
C PRO A 140 14.05 -2.48 -3.10
N GLY A 141 12.79 -2.96 -2.98
CA GLY A 141 12.43 -4.36 -3.23
C GLY A 141 11.52 -4.63 -4.42
N THR A 142 10.84 -3.60 -4.97
CA THR A 142 9.77 -3.78 -5.97
C THR A 142 10.22 -4.60 -7.19
N VAL A 143 11.37 -4.31 -7.79
CA VAL A 143 11.83 -5.01 -8.99
C VAL A 143 12.12 -6.49 -8.69
N ALA A 144 12.78 -6.78 -7.57
CA ALA A 144 13.09 -8.14 -7.16
C ALA A 144 11.81 -8.95 -6.87
N GLY A 145 10.85 -8.34 -6.13
CA GLY A 145 9.58 -9.00 -5.80
C GLY A 145 8.75 -9.34 -7.03
N LEU A 146 8.54 -8.36 -7.92
CA LEU A 146 7.76 -8.55 -9.12
C LEU A 146 8.42 -9.58 -10.07
N TYR A 147 9.74 -9.53 -10.23
CA TYR A 147 10.45 -10.51 -11.04
C TYR A 147 10.42 -11.92 -10.43
N THR A 148 10.58 -12.04 -9.10
CA THR A 148 10.53 -13.34 -8.41
C THR A 148 9.19 -14.04 -8.62
N VAL A 149 8.08 -13.37 -8.33
CA VAL A 149 6.76 -13.99 -8.50
C VAL A 149 6.44 -14.26 -9.97
N GLN A 150 6.86 -13.38 -10.88
CA GLN A 150 6.61 -13.54 -12.30
C GLN A 150 7.43 -14.69 -12.90
N ARG A 151 8.70 -14.83 -12.55
CA ARG A 151 9.56 -15.94 -12.97
C ARG A 151 9.03 -17.30 -12.50
N GLU A 152 8.47 -17.37 -11.28
CA GLU A 152 8.03 -18.62 -10.67
C GLU A 152 6.61 -19.03 -11.11
N TYR A 153 5.73 -18.05 -11.34
CA TYR A 153 4.29 -18.29 -11.58
C TYR A 153 3.72 -17.60 -12.82
N GLY A 154 4.47 -16.76 -13.50
CA GLY A 154 4.04 -16.11 -14.74
C GLY A 154 4.06 -17.05 -15.94
N LYS A 155 3.37 -16.67 -17.00
CA LYS A 155 3.29 -17.40 -18.28
C LYS A 155 4.03 -16.69 -19.42
N LEU A 156 4.16 -15.36 -19.35
CA LEU A 156 4.73 -14.56 -20.42
C LEU A 156 6.21 -14.24 -20.18
N PRO A 157 6.99 -13.98 -21.24
CA PRO A 157 8.36 -13.48 -21.08
C PRO A 157 8.40 -12.17 -20.27
N TRP A 158 9.35 -12.04 -19.36
CA TRP A 158 9.50 -10.84 -18.51
C TRP A 158 9.55 -9.54 -19.32
N ALA A 159 10.28 -9.52 -20.44
CA ALA A 159 10.36 -8.33 -21.30
C ALA A 159 8.98 -7.88 -21.82
N GLN A 160 8.07 -8.82 -22.09
CA GLN A 160 6.71 -8.52 -22.51
C GLN A 160 5.90 -7.91 -21.34
N VAL A 161 6.13 -8.39 -20.11
CA VAL A 161 5.49 -7.86 -18.90
C VAL A 161 5.90 -6.42 -18.61
N VAL A 162 7.18 -6.06 -18.87
CA VAL A 162 7.69 -4.70 -18.65
C VAL A 162 7.30 -3.73 -19.78
N ALA A 163 7.03 -4.22 -20.99
CA ALA A 163 6.84 -3.40 -22.19
C ALA A 163 5.75 -2.29 -22.05
N PRO A 164 4.59 -2.50 -21.41
CA PRO A 164 3.60 -1.44 -21.23
C PRO A 164 4.14 -0.26 -20.40
N ALA A 165 4.90 -0.52 -19.34
CA ALA A 165 5.50 0.52 -18.51
C ALA A 165 6.57 1.33 -19.29
N ILE A 166 7.38 0.66 -20.11
CA ILE A 166 8.34 1.33 -21.01
C ILE A 166 7.59 2.28 -21.94
N ALA A 167 6.51 1.81 -22.58
CA ALA A 167 5.74 2.61 -23.52
C ALA A 167 5.12 3.85 -22.84
N LEU A 168 4.59 3.72 -21.63
CA LEU A 168 4.04 4.83 -20.83
C LEU A 168 5.13 5.85 -20.45
N ALA A 169 6.30 5.40 -20.02
CA ALA A 169 7.40 6.28 -19.64
C ALA A 169 7.98 7.02 -20.84
N GLU A 170 8.09 6.36 -22.00
CA GLU A 170 8.70 6.90 -23.23
C GLU A 170 7.78 7.84 -23.99
N LYS A 171 6.52 7.42 -24.20
CA LYS A 171 5.52 8.21 -24.94
C LYS A 171 4.90 9.30 -24.07
N GLY A 172 4.97 9.13 -22.75
CA GLY A 172 4.33 9.99 -21.77
C GLY A 172 2.86 9.68 -21.58
N PHE A 173 2.30 10.31 -20.55
CA PHE A 173 0.89 10.21 -20.18
C PHE A 173 0.39 11.56 -19.66
N PRO A 174 -0.91 11.87 -19.79
CA PRO A 174 -1.48 13.09 -19.23
C PRO A 174 -1.55 12.99 -17.70
N VAL A 175 -0.96 13.97 -17.00
CA VAL A 175 -0.98 13.97 -15.52
C VAL A 175 -2.38 14.28 -14.98
N SER A 176 -2.70 13.69 -13.83
CA SER A 176 -3.95 13.91 -13.12
C SER A 176 -3.85 15.12 -12.18
N SER A 177 -5.00 15.66 -11.73
CA SER A 177 -5.05 16.67 -10.67
C SER A 177 -4.41 16.17 -9.38
N ARG A 178 -4.53 14.87 -9.08
CA ARG A 178 -3.89 14.22 -7.93
C ARG A 178 -2.35 14.28 -8.04
N PHE A 179 -1.79 14.03 -9.23
CA PHE A 179 -0.36 14.19 -9.49
C PHE A 179 0.10 15.64 -9.21
N THR A 180 -0.61 16.64 -9.77
CA THR A 180 -0.29 18.06 -9.57
C THR A 180 -0.32 18.44 -8.09
N THR A 181 -1.35 17.97 -7.35
CA THR A 181 -1.47 18.23 -5.92
C THR A 181 -0.32 17.57 -5.13
N ALA A 182 0.00 16.30 -5.42
CA ALA A 182 1.06 15.57 -4.74
C ALA A 182 2.44 16.21 -4.99
N THR A 183 2.75 16.57 -6.24
CA THR A 183 4.01 17.25 -6.59
C THR A 183 4.10 18.65 -5.98
N GLY A 184 2.99 19.37 -5.90
CA GLY A 184 2.90 20.69 -5.25
C GLY A 184 3.29 20.66 -3.77
N ARG A 185 2.86 19.63 -3.04
CA ARG A 185 3.21 19.42 -1.62
C ARG A 185 4.69 19.13 -1.40
N ARG A 186 5.41 18.67 -2.43
CA ARG A 186 6.83 18.28 -2.36
C ARG A 186 7.77 19.25 -3.08
N GLN A 187 7.27 20.37 -3.58
CA GLN A 187 8.04 21.31 -4.41
C GLN A 187 9.31 21.83 -3.71
N ASP A 188 9.24 22.08 -2.39
CA ASP A 188 10.42 22.57 -1.63
C ASP A 188 11.50 21.48 -1.47
N VAL A 189 11.10 20.21 -1.42
CA VAL A 189 12.05 19.10 -1.40
C VAL A 189 12.73 18.93 -2.77
N PHE A 190 11.97 19.07 -3.86
CA PHE A 190 12.53 19.00 -5.22
C PHE A 190 13.55 20.10 -5.53
N LYS A 191 13.46 21.27 -4.88
CA LYS A 191 14.49 22.32 -5.00
C LYS A 191 15.88 21.82 -4.58
N LYS A 192 15.93 20.82 -3.69
CA LYS A 192 17.18 20.24 -3.16
C LYS A 192 17.69 19.04 -3.97
N ASN A 193 16.85 18.44 -4.85
CA ASN A 193 17.25 17.36 -5.72
C ASN A 193 17.00 17.72 -7.18
N ARG A 194 18.08 17.96 -7.94
CA ARG A 194 18.01 18.40 -9.33
C ARG A 194 17.24 17.40 -10.21
N ALA A 195 17.54 16.10 -10.08
CA ALA A 195 16.91 15.07 -10.89
C ALA A 195 15.39 14.97 -10.63
N ALA A 196 14.96 15.05 -9.37
CA ALA A 196 13.52 15.08 -9.03
C ALA A 196 12.83 16.32 -9.60
N ARG A 197 13.47 17.47 -9.51
CA ARG A 197 12.95 18.72 -10.09
C ARG A 197 12.81 18.64 -11.62
N GLU A 198 13.79 18.06 -12.31
CA GLU A 198 13.77 17.90 -13.77
C GLU A 198 12.68 16.92 -14.22
N VAL A 199 12.43 15.84 -13.46
CA VAL A 199 11.38 14.86 -13.77
C VAL A 199 9.99 15.39 -13.46
N PHE A 200 9.76 15.92 -12.25
CA PHE A 200 8.42 16.21 -11.75
C PHE A 200 7.95 17.65 -11.95
N THR A 201 8.82 18.52 -12.55
CA THR A 201 8.45 19.89 -12.90
C THR A 201 9.02 20.26 -14.27
N ARG A 202 8.45 21.26 -14.93
CA ARG A 202 9.03 21.91 -16.11
C ARG A 202 9.80 23.16 -15.69
N GLY A 203 11.11 23.02 -15.52
CA GLY A 203 11.96 24.15 -15.10
C GLY A 203 11.63 24.69 -13.69
N GLY A 204 10.96 23.91 -12.84
CA GLY A 204 10.49 24.31 -11.50
C GLY A 204 9.00 24.66 -11.44
N ILE A 205 8.29 24.67 -12.60
CA ILE A 205 6.83 24.89 -12.69
C ILE A 205 6.12 23.53 -12.66
N LEU A 206 5.07 23.41 -11.84
CA LEU A 206 4.28 22.17 -11.73
C LEU A 206 3.54 21.87 -13.04
N TYR A 207 3.50 20.59 -13.40
CA TYR A 207 2.62 20.11 -14.46
C TYR A 207 1.17 20.36 -14.09
N GLN A 208 0.38 20.86 -15.04
CA GLN A 208 -1.06 21.02 -14.87
C GLN A 208 -1.81 19.75 -15.32
N PRO A 209 -3.00 19.48 -14.77
CA PRO A 209 -3.82 18.34 -15.21
C PRO A 209 -4.02 18.32 -16.71
N GLY A 210 -3.79 17.17 -17.34
CA GLY A 210 -3.84 16.98 -18.79
C GLY A 210 -2.52 17.22 -19.53
N GLU A 211 -1.52 17.83 -18.90
CA GLU A 211 -0.20 18.00 -19.52
C GLU A 211 0.56 16.69 -19.58
N LEU A 212 1.32 16.50 -20.64
CA LEU A 212 2.05 15.26 -20.91
C LEU A 212 3.36 15.21 -20.10
N LEU A 213 3.50 14.19 -19.25
CA LEU A 213 4.74 13.86 -18.55
C LEU A 213 5.46 12.72 -19.28
N VAL A 214 6.67 12.99 -19.75
CA VAL A 214 7.57 12.01 -20.38
C VAL A 214 8.77 11.75 -19.46
N GLN A 215 9.06 10.49 -19.16
CA GLN A 215 10.11 10.06 -18.21
C GLN A 215 11.20 9.25 -18.95
N ARG A 216 12.05 9.93 -19.72
CA ARG A 216 13.03 9.29 -20.61
C ARG A 216 14.05 8.42 -19.87
N ASP A 217 14.58 8.91 -18.76
CA ASP A 217 15.55 8.15 -17.95
C ASP A 217 14.90 6.90 -17.35
N LEU A 218 13.66 7.02 -16.85
CA LEU A 218 12.90 5.88 -16.36
C LEU A 218 12.60 4.87 -17.47
N ALA A 219 12.28 5.32 -18.69
CA ALA A 219 12.08 4.42 -19.84
C ALA A 219 13.34 3.63 -20.16
N GLN A 220 14.52 4.28 -20.12
CA GLN A 220 15.80 3.62 -20.32
C GLN A 220 16.11 2.60 -19.22
N THR A 221 15.88 2.95 -17.97
CA THR A 221 16.00 2.07 -16.81
C THR A 221 15.08 0.85 -16.94
N LEU A 222 13.81 1.04 -17.30
CA LEU A 222 12.87 -0.06 -17.53
C LEU A 222 13.28 -0.96 -18.68
N ARG A 223 13.89 -0.44 -19.76
CA ARG A 223 14.47 -1.28 -20.83
C ARG A 223 15.64 -2.15 -20.34
N GLN A 224 16.49 -1.61 -19.47
CA GLN A 224 17.58 -2.39 -18.85
C GLN A 224 16.99 -3.50 -17.96
N ILE A 225 15.98 -3.19 -17.14
CA ILE A 225 15.26 -4.14 -16.28
C ILE A 225 14.54 -5.21 -17.13
N ALA A 226 13.93 -4.84 -18.25
CA ALA A 226 13.30 -5.78 -19.17
C ALA A 226 14.28 -6.78 -19.77
N LYS A 227 15.49 -6.32 -20.11
CA LYS A 227 16.56 -7.17 -20.62
C LYS A 227 17.22 -8.02 -19.52
N ASN A 228 17.47 -7.43 -18.37
CA ASN A 228 18.08 -8.10 -17.22
C ASN A 228 17.60 -7.44 -15.91
N PRO A 229 16.66 -8.03 -15.18
CA PRO A 229 16.15 -7.47 -13.92
C PRO A 229 17.22 -7.35 -12.83
N GLN A 230 18.27 -8.18 -12.88
CA GLN A 230 19.40 -8.08 -11.96
C GLN A 230 20.24 -6.81 -12.16
N SER A 231 20.08 -6.11 -13.29
CA SER A 231 20.77 -4.82 -13.52
C SER A 231 20.40 -3.76 -12.47
N PHE A 232 19.22 -3.87 -11.84
CA PHE A 232 18.80 -3.02 -10.75
C PHE A 232 19.63 -3.23 -9.48
N TYR A 233 20.11 -4.44 -9.23
CA TYR A 233 20.79 -4.82 -7.98
C TYR A 233 22.29 -5.00 -8.11
N THR A 234 22.80 -5.33 -9.30
CA THR A 234 24.23 -5.63 -9.53
C THR A 234 24.84 -4.92 -10.75
N GLY A 235 24.00 -4.27 -11.59
CA GLY A 235 24.43 -3.65 -12.85
C GLY A 235 24.63 -2.13 -12.77
N ASP A 236 24.43 -1.47 -13.90
CA ASP A 236 24.62 -0.01 -14.05
C ASP A 236 23.63 0.79 -13.21
N ILE A 237 22.40 0.29 -13.08
CA ILE A 237 21.37 0.93 -12.24
C ILE A 237 21.83 0.95 -10.79
N ALA A 238 22.31 -0.20 -10.26
CA ALA A 238 22.84 -0.27 -8.90
C ALA A 238 24.01 0.69 -8.68
N ARG A 239 24.92 0.76 -9.64
CA ARG A 239 26.06 1.68 -9.57
C ARG A 239 25.63 3.15 -9.54
N ALA A 240 24.63 3.52 -10.35
CA ALA A 240 24.11 4.88 -10.37
C ALA A 240 23.43 5.24 -9.04
N ILE A 241 22.58 4.35 -8.49
CA ILE A 241 21.93 4.55 -7.17
C ILE A 241 23.00 4.71 -6.08
N ALA A 242 23.96 3.79 -5.98
CA ALA A 242 24.99 3.84 -4.93
C ALA A 242 25.91 5.06 -5.04
N ALA A 243 26.25 5.50 -6.25
CA ALA A 243 27.02 6.70 -6.48
C ALA A 243 26.27 7.97 -6.06
N ASP A 244 24.98 8.07 -6.40
CA ASP A 244 24.12 9.19 -6.00
C ASP A 244 23.93 9.23 -4.47
N MET A 245 23.74 8.08 -3.84
CA MET A 245 23.69 7.94 -2.38
C MET A 245 24.98 8.44 -1.72
N ALA A 246 26.15 7.96 -2.18
CA ALA A 246 27.44 8.34 -1.62
C ALA A 246 27.72 9.85 -1.74
N LYS A 247 27.33 10.44 -2.88
CA LYS A 247 27.51 11.87 -3.15
C LYS A 247 26.64 12.77 -2.28
N ASN A 248 25.44 12.31 -1.89
CA ASN A 248 24.41 13.14 -1.27
C ASN A 248 24.08 12.74 0.17
N GLY A 249 24.96 11.97 0.84
CA GLY A 249 24.80 11.59 2.25
C GLY A 249 23.80 10.48 2.53
N GLY A 250 23.42 9.71 1.53
CA GLY A 250 22.69 8.46 1.69
C GLY A 250 23.60 7.31 2.15
N ILE A 251 22.99 6.22 2.57
CA ILE A 251 23.72 5.08 3.16
C ILE A 251 23.53 3.75 2.43
N ILE A 252 22.70 3.70 1.38
CA ILE A 252 22.57 2.51 0.52
C ILE A 252 23.86 2.32 -0.30
N THR A 253 24.41 1.12 -0.24
CA THR A 253 25.64 0.73 -0.95
C THR A 253 25.36 -0.28 -2.06
N LEU A 254 26.35 -0.53 -2.93
CA LEU A 254 26.27 -1.62 -3.91
C LEU A 254 26.10 -2.99 -3.25
N GLU A 255 26.70 -3.18 -2.09
CA GLU A 255 26.57 -4.43 -1.33
C GLU A 255 25.15 -4.61 -0.79
N ASP A 256 24.53 -3.56 -0.30
CA ASP A 256 23.12 -3.58 0.16
C ASP A 256 22.18 -3.99 -0.98
N LEU A 257 22.35 -3.36 -2.16
CA LEU A 257 21.55 -3.70 -3.34
C LEU A 257 21.79 -5.16 -3.77
N LYS A 258 23.06 -5.58 -3.91
CA LYS A 258 23.43 -6.94 -4.33
C LYS A 258 22.86 -8.03 -3.43
N ASN A 259 22.76 -7.78 -2.12
CA ASN A 259 22.32 -8.75 -1.13
C ASN A 259 20.81 -8.73 -0.90
N TYR A 260 20.08 -7.86 -1.58
CA TYR A 260 18.62 -7.80 -1.43
C TYR A 260 17.95 -9.01 -2.09
N THR A 261 17.09 -9.69 -1.33
CA THR A 261 16.28 -10.84 -1.80
C THR A 261 14.87 -10.77 -1.21
N PRO A 262 13.82 -10.92 -2.01
CA PRO A 262 12.45 -11.07 -1.50
C PRO A 262 12.32 -12.36 -0.67
N ILE A 263 11.38 -12.38 0.28
CA ILE A 263 11.15 -13.53 1.16
C ILE A 263 9.74 -14.08 0.95
N TRP A 264 9.62 -15.36 0.63
CA TRP A 264 8.35 -16.06 0.73
C TRP A 264 8.01 -16.29 2.20
N ARG A 265 6.83 -15.83 2.63
CA ARG A 265 6.31 -15.98 3.98
C ARG A 265 5.00 -16.76 3.98
N ASN A 266 4.67 -17.38 5.10
CA ASN A 266 3.33 -17.90 5.30
C ASN A 266 2.38 -16.73 5.59
N PRO A 267 1.24 -16.61 4.89
CA PRO A 267 0.24 -15.62 5.24
C PRO A 267 -0.35 -15.91 6.62
N VAL A 268 -0.89 -14.90 7.28
CA VAL A 268 -1.73 -15.10 8.47
C VAL A 268 -3.15 -15.37 7.99
N CYS A 269 -3.66 -16.57 8.30
CA CYS A 269 -5.01 -16.98 7.92
C CYS A 269 -5.86 -17.29 9.16
N GLY A 270 -7.15 -16.99 9.08
CA GLY A 270 -8.12 -17.31 10.15
C GLY A 270 -9.55 -17.31 9.60
N ASN A 271 -10.46 -17.85 10.40
CA ASN A 271 -11.86 -17.95 10.02
C ASN A 271 -12.68 -16.82 10.65
N PHE A 272 -13.54 -16.21 9.87
CA PHE A 272 -14.59 -15.31 10.33
C PHE A 272 -15.92 -15.81 9.76
N ARG A 273 -16.76 -16.37 10.65
CA ARG A 273 -17.98 -17.11 10.25
C ARG A 273 -17.66 -18.27 9.31
N THR A 274 -18.24 -18.28 8.10
CA THR A 274 -18.01 -19.32 7.06
C THR A 274 -16.85 -19.01 6.13
N TYR A 275 -16.17 -17.88 6.32
CA TYR A 275 -15.12 -17.39 5.43
C TYR A 275 -13.75 -17.64 6.02
N GLU A 276 -12.84 -18.14 5.20
CA GLU A 276 -11.40 -18.11 5.49
C GLU A 276 -10.80 -16.81 4.95
N ILE A 277 -10.06 -16.11 5.78
CA ILE A 277 -9.43 -14.82 5.47
C ILE A 277 -7.93 -15.00 5.60
N CYS A 278 -7.19 -14.83 4.50
CA CYS A 278 -5.74 -14.82 4.47
C CYS A 278 -5.24 -13.40 4.18
N ALA A 279 -4.31 -12.90 4.97
CA ALA A 279 -3.72 -11.58 4.81
C ALA A 279 -2.21 -11.61 5.08
N MET A 280 -1.50 -10.51 4.80
CA MET A 280 -0.05 -10.45 4.97
C MET A 280 0.35 -10.61 6.42
N SER A 281 1.34 -11.48 6.65
CA SER A 281 2.00 -11.68 7.94
C SER A 281 3.04 -10.58 8.24
N PRO A 282 3.57 -10.47 9.45
CA PRO A 282 4.73 -9.62 9.74
C PRO A 282 5.90 -9.87 8.76
N PRO A 283 6.62 -8.82 8.33
CA PRO A 283 6.67 -7.47 8.90
C PRO A 283 5.50 -6.54 8.49
N SER A 284 4.34 -7.07 8.10
CA SER A 284 3.11 -6.29 8.11
C SER A 284 2.21 -6.66 9.29
N SER A 285 1.67 -5.66 9.94
CA SER A 285 0.69 -5.84 11.00
C SER A 285 -0.71 -6.14 10.46
N GLY A 286 -0.94 -5.89 9.17
CA GLY A 286 -2.26 -5.88 8.55
C GLY A 286 -3.06 -7.16 8.76
N GLY A 287 -2.46 -8.32 8.55
CA GLY A 287 -3.13 -9.61 8.72
C GLY A 287 -3.47 -9.92 10.17
N VAL A 288 -2.51 -9.70 11.07
CA VAL A 288 -2.70 -9.93 12.52
C VAL A 288 -3.86 -9.08 13.04
N HIS A 289 -3.85 -7.77 12.74
CA HIS A 289 -4.90 -6.87 13.23
C HIS A 289 -6.26 -7.14 12.63
N LEU A 290 -6.32 -7.38 11.32
CA LEU A 290 -7.59 -7.70 10.67
C LEU A 290 -8.25 -8.90 11.35
N LEU A 291 -7.50 -9.99 11.54
CA LEU A 291 -8.02 -11.19 12.19
C LEU A 291 -8.32 -10.97 13.66
N GLN A 292 -7.48 -10.25 14.39
CA GLN A 292 -7.70 -9.92 15.78
C GLN A 292 -9.01 -9.13 15.98
N ILE A 293 -9.23 -8.08 15.19
CA ILE A 293 -10.47 -7.30 15.26
C ILE A 293 -11.67 -8.16 14.90
N LEU A 294 -11.60 -8.95 13.84
CA LEU A 294 -12.68 -9.86 13.44
C LEU A 294 -12.98 -10.90 14.53
N ASN A 295 -11.96 -11.44 15.19
CA ASN A 295 -12.13 -12.36 16.31
C ASN A 295 -12.74 -11.68 17.55
N ILE A 296 -12.39 -10.41 17.85
CA ILE A 296 -13.03 -9.63 18.92
C ILE A 296 -14.50 -9.35 18.61
N LEU A 297 -14.84 -9.08 17.35
CA LEU A 297 -16.25 -8.96 16.92
C LEU A 297 -16.99 -10.30 17.04
N GLY A 298 -16.30 -11.41 16.78
CA GLY A 298 -16.79 -12.78 16.96
C GLY A 298 -18.17 -13.01 16.34
N ASP A 299 -19.04 -13.65 17.11
CA ASP A 299 -20.41 -13.99 16.70
C ASP A 299 -21.42 -12.84 16.90
N THR A 300 -20.95 -11.61 17.18
CA THR A 300 -21.85 -10.45 17.32
C THR A 300 -22.71 -10.29 16.08
N ASP A 301 -24.01 -10.22 16.24
CA ASP A 301 -24.96 -9.98 15.15
C ASP A 301 -24.92 -8.50 14.72
N LEU A 302 -23.89 -8.16 13.93
CA LEU A 302 -23.69 -6.82 13.42
C LEU A 302 -24.82 -6.35 12.49
N LYS A 303 -25.54 -7.28 11.84
CA LYS A 303 -26.75 -6.93 11.04
C LYS A 303 -27.85 -6.39 11.93
N ARG A 304 -28.12 -7.07 13.05
CA ARG A 304 -29.12 -6.66 14.02
C ARG A 304 -28.75 -5.35 14.71
N LEU A 305 -27.48 -5.13 15.02
CA LEU A 305 -27.00 -3.85 15.55
C LEU A 305 -27.17 -2.71 14.56
N GLY A 306 -27.10 -2.98 13.25
CA GLY A 306 -27.18 -1.98 12.18
C GLY A 306 -25.82 -1.44 11.74
N ARG A 307 -25.59 -1.37 10.43
CA ARG A 307 -24.28 -1.06 9.80
C ARG A 307 -23.60 0.22 10.29
N GLN A 308 -24.37 1.24 10.64
CA GLN A 308 -23.86 2.57 11.07
C GLN A 308 -24.46 3.00 12.40
N SER A 309 -24.99 2.06 13.18
CA SER A 309 -25.52 2.38 14.50
C SER A 309 -24.41 2.81 15.45
N PRO A 310 -24.71 3.61 16.48
CA PRO A 310 -23.76 3.95 17.53
C PRO A 310 -23.09 2.73 18.15
N ASP A 311 -23.86 1.65 18.40
CA ASP A 311 -23.36 0.42 19.01
C ASP A 311 -22.35 -0.29 18.12
N THR A 312 -22.61 -0.38 16.81
CA THR A 312 -21.67 -0.97 15.85
C THR A 312 -20.39 -0.12 15.74
N LEU A 313 -20.53 1.21 15.64
CA LEU A 313 -19.39 2.12 15.57
C LEU A 313 -18.56 2.09 16.85
N HIS A 314 -19.22 2.04 18.02
CA HIS A 314 -18.56 1.92 19.31
C HIS A 314 -17.77 0.61 19.43
N LEU A 315 -18.40 -0.53 19.12
CA LEU A 315 -17.75 -1.83 19.18
C LEU A 315 -16.54 -1.91 18.22
N LEU A 316 -16.67 -1.38 17.00
CA LEU A 316 -15.56 -1.30 16.05
C LEU A 316 -14.43 -0.42 16.58
N ALA A 317 -14.74 0.77 17.10
CA ALA A 317 -13.75 1.70 17.62
C ALA A 317 -12.97 1.09 18.82
N GLU A 318 -13.66 0.45 19.76
CA GLU A 318 -13.03 -0.21 20.90
C GLU A 318 -12.16 -1.41 20.46
N SER A 319 -12.65 -2.23 19.52
CA SER A 319 -11.88 -3.35 18.97
C SER A 319 -10.62 -2.87 18.24
N MET A 320 -10.72 -1.76 17.48
CA MET A 320 -9.58 -1.13 16.84
C MET A 320 -8.58 -0.59 17.88
N ARG A 321 -9.02 0.15 18.92
CA ARG A 321 -8.12 0.63 19.99
C ARG A 321 -7.33 -0.50 20.62
N ILE A 322 -7.98 -1.62 20.89
CA ILE A 322 -7.35 -2.82 21.42
C ILE A 322 -6.27 -3.31 20.44
N ALA A 323 -6.62 -3.53 19.17
CA ALA A 323 -5.68 -4.04 18.19
C ALA A 323 -4.49 -3.08 17.99
N TYR A 324 -4.72 -1.77 17.99
CA TYR A 324 -3.66 -0.78 17.85
C TYR A 324 -2.79 -0.63 19.11
N ALA A 325 -3.33 -0.77 20.30
CA ALA A 325 -2.53 -0.93 21.49
C ALA A 325 -1.68 -2.21 21.39
N ASP A 326 -2.20 -3.28 20.87
CA ASP A 326 -1.58 -4.57 20.65
C ASP A 326 -0.43 -4.51 19.62
N ARG A 327 -0.53 -3.70 18.58
CA ARG A 327 0.54 -3.45 17.61
C ARG A 327 1.69 -2.63 18.18
N ALA A 328 1.39 -1.62 19.03
CA ALA A 328 2.33 -0.66 19.64
C ALA A 328 3.46 -1.31 20.45
N GLU A 329 3.39 -2.52 20.88
CA GLU A 329 4.38 -3.20 21.70
C GLU A 329 5.07 -4.40 21.03
N TYR A 330 4.37 -5.22 20.19
CA TYR A 330 4.90 -6.52 19.78
C TYR A 330 5.20 -6.70 18.31
N LEU A 331 4.65 -5.86 17.41
CA LEU A 331 4.85 -6.10 16.02
C LEU A 331 6.13 -5.42 15.51
N GLY A 332 6.87 -6.15 14.74
CA GLY A 332 8.10 -5.74 14.10
C GLY A 332 8.48 -6.75 13.02
N ASP A 333 9.72 -6.70 12.58
CA ASP A 333 10.27 -7.68 11.66
C ASP A 333 10.48 -9.03 12.39
N PRO A 334 9.79 -10.12 11.98
CA PRO A 334 9.87 -11.41 12.65
C PRO A 334 11.24 -12.07 12.51
N ASP A 335 12.09 -11.61 11.60
CA ASP A 335 13.46 -12.07 11.44
C ASP A 335 14.40 -11.44 12.51
N PHE A 336 13.92 -10.43 13.27
CA PHE A 336 14.65 -9.71 14.30
C PHE A 336 14.02 -9.78 15.69
N VAL A 337 12.69 -9.94 15.77
CA VAL A 337 11.93 -9.97 17.03
C VAL A 337 10.89 -11.09 17.03
N SER A 338 10.65 -11.68 18.19
CA SER A 338 9.57 -12.66 18.35
C SER A 338 8.20 -11.95 18.33
N VAL A 339 7.41 -12.22 17.31
CA VAL A 339 6.04 -11.68 17.16
C VAL A 339 5.03 -12.77 17.56
N PRO A 340 4.19 -12.58 18.59
CA PRO A 340 3.26 -13.58 19.10
C PRO A 340 1.98 -13.69 18.26
N ILE A 341 2.12 -14.03 16.97
CA ILE A 341 1.01 -14.06 15.99
C ILE A 341 -0.13 -14.96 16.47
N GLU A 342 0.18 -16.19 16.88
CA GLU A 342 -0.83 -17.18 17.32
C GLU A 342 -1.63 -16.67 18.51
N ALA A 343 -0.95 -16.05 19.49
CA ALA A 343 -1.61 -15.51 20.67
C ALA A 343 -2.55 -14.36 20.29
N LEU A 344 -2.08 -13.38 19.49
CA LEU A 344 -2.83 -12.20 19.07
C LEU A 344 -4.06 -12.54 18.23
N THR A 345 -3.99 -13.61 17.45
CA THR A 345 -5.10 -14.05 16.59
C THR A 345 -5.94 -15.18 17.20
N SER A 346 -5.66 -15.59 18.44
CA SER A 346 -6.39 -16.67 19.11
C SER A 346 -7.81 -16.23 19.53
N SER A 347 -8.75 -17.17 19.45
CA SER A 347 -10.14 -16.96 19.94
C SER A 347 -10.19 -16.68 21.44
N ASN A 348 -9.32 -17.28 22.23
CA ASN A 348 -9.28 -17.08 23.67
C ASN A 348 -8.83 -15.66 24.04
N TYR A 349 -7.80 -15.16 23.36
CA TYR A 349 -7.37 -13.79 23.52
C TYR A 349 -8.47 -12.79 23.09
N ALA A 350 -9.08 -13.05 21.96
CA ALA A 350 -10.18 -12.22 21.46
C ALA A 350 -11.35 -12.14 22.46
N LYS A 351 -11.71 -13.26 23.10
CA LYS A 351 -12.74 -13.29 24.16
C LYS A 351 -12.33 -12.47 25.39
N LEU A 352 -11.08 -12.58 25.83
CA LEU A 352 -10.52 -11.76 26.91
C LEU A 352 -10.61 -10.27 26.58
N ARG A 353 -10.17 -9.88 25.39
CA ARG A 353 -10.20 -8.47 24.98
C ARG A 353 -11.62 -7.97 24.75
N ARG A 354 -12.53 -8.81 24.25
CA ARG A 354 -13.96 -8.48 24.08
C ARG A 354 -14.65 -8.20 25.41
N SER A 355 -14.32 -8.96 26.47
CA SER A 355 -14.89 -8.75 27.82
C SER A 355 -14.48 -7.41 28.46
N GLN A 356 -13.43 -6.77 27.96
CA GLN A 356 -12.98 -5.45 28.41
C GLN A 356 -13.73 -4.29 27.73
N ILE A 357 -14.56 -4.57 26.72
CA ILE A 357 -15.36 -3.54 26.02
C ILE A 357 -16.68 -3.33 26.74
N GLU A 358 -16.86 -2.17 27.34
CA GLU A 358 -18.10 -1.73 27.94
C GLU A 358 -18.94 -1.00 26.88
N MET A 359 -20.11 -1.56 26.52
CA MET A 359 -20.93 -1.03 25.42
C MET A 359 -21.58 0.33 25.71
N SER A 360 -21.67 0.73 26.97
CA SER A 360 -22.27 1.99 27.42
C SER A 360 -21.24 3.14 27.54
N LYS A 361 -19.93 2.85 27.49
CA LYS A 361 -18.87 3.83 27.76
C LYS A 361 -17.66 3.66 26.85
N ALA A 362 -17.29 4.72 26.14
CA ALA A 362 -16.03 4.75 25.39
C ALA A 362 -14.84 5.02 26.32
N ARG A 363 -13.75 4.28 26.12
CA ARG A 363 -12.49 4.49 26.85
C ARG A 363 -11.59 5.47 26.11
N PRO A 364 -10.90 6.39 26.81
CA PRO A 364 -9.79 7.13 26.20
C PRO A 364 -8.72 6.17 25.66
N SER A 365 -8.12 6.46 24.51
CA SER A 365 -7.07 5.60 23.92
C SER A 365 -5.84 5.43 24.83
N SER A 366 -5.55 6.43 25.67
CA SER A 366 -4.47 6.37 26.67
C SER A 366 -4.70 5.36 27.79
N GLU A 367 -5.96 4.95 28.04
CA GLU A 367 -6.34 3.95 29.04
C GLU A 367 -6.35 2.53 28.46
N VAL A 368 -6.43 2.39 27.14
CA VAL A 368 -6.38 1.08 26.48
C VAL A 368 -4.93 0.64 26.39
N LYS A 369 -4.53 -0.17 27.36
CA LYS A 369 -3.20 -0.75 27.41
C LYS A 369 -3.18 -2.08 26.69
N ALA A 370 -2.01 -2.40 26.22
CA ALA A 370 -1.62 -3.76 25.92
C ALA A 370 -1.79 -4.65 27.17
N VAL A 371 -2.03 -5.92 26.98
CA VAL A 371 -1.97 -6.90 28.06
C VAL A 371 -0.49 -7.19 28.31
N ASP A 372 0.03 -7.35 29.57
CA ASP A 372 1.46 -7.49 29.90
C ASP A 372 2.19 -8.71 29.29
N ALA A 373 3.56 -8.77 29.29
CA ALA A 373 4.34 -9.79 28.59
C ALA A 373 4.18 -11.21 29.17
N GLU A 374 3.75 -11.34 30.40
CA GLU A 374 3.35 -12.62 30.97
C GLU A 374 1.96 -13.01 30.46
N THR A 375 1.08 -12.03 30.25
CA THR A 375 -0.26 -12.24 29.70
C THR A 375 -0.25 -12.24 28.17
N LEU A 376 0.68 -11.56 27.56
CA LEU A 376 0.98 -11.56 26.13
C LEU A 376 2.27 -10.82 25.89
N SER A 377 3.19 -11.31 25.12
CA SER A 377 4.37 -10.54 24.70
C SER A 377 4.02 -9.68 23.50
N ARG A 378 3.90 -8.50 23.60
CA ARG A 378 3.01 -7.32 23.44
C ARG A 378 3.39 -6.41 22.26
N PHE A 379 2.74 -5.66 21.66
CA PHE A 379 1.88 -4.84 20.80
C PHE A 379 2.52 -3.59 20.13
N VAL A 380 2.11 -2.99 18.91
CA VAL A 380 2.32 -1.61 18.49
C VAL A 380 1.77 -1.03 17.19
N SER A 381 1.77 0.24 16.93
CA SER A 381 0.98 1.04 16.00
C SER A 381 1.71 1.59 14.71
N GLU A 382 1.15 2.35 13.87
CA GLU A 382 0.96 2.48 12.46
C GLU A 382 1.13 3.78 11.69
N SER A 383 0.96 3.76 10.33
CA SER A 383 1.08 4.92 9.49
C SER A 383 0.63 4.89 8.02
N PRO A 384 0.28 6.00 7.33
CA PRO A 384 -0.32 5.99 6.02
C PRO A 384 0.54 6.48 4.84
N GLU A 385 0.53 5.85 3.72
CA GLU A 385 0.45 6.11 2.28
C GLU A 385 0.92 4.90 1.46
N THR A 386 0.13 4.52 0.42
CA THR A 386 0.34 3.24 -0.26
C THR A 386 -0.55 3.18 -1.50
N THR A 387 -0.31 2.25 -2.43
CA THR A 387 -1.25 1.89 -3.47
C THR A 387 -1.57 0.41 -3.45
N HIS A 388 -2.76 0.05 -3.95
CA HIS A 388 -3.21 -1.34 -4.03
C HIS A 388 -3.68 -1.69 -5.42
N LEU A 389 -3.42 -2.95 -5.84
CA LEU A 389 -4.02 -3.54 -7.01
C LEU A 389 -4.47 -4.98 -6.77
N THR A 390 -5.55 -5.37 -7.45
CA THR A 390 -6.06 -6.74 -7.44
C THR A 390 -6.21 -7.23 -8.88
N VAL A 391 -5.75 -8.44 -9.13
CA VAL A 391 -5.93 -9.13 -10.41
C VAL A 391 -6.53 -10.51 -10.19
N VAL A 392 -7.54 -10.84 -11.00
CA VAL A 392 -8.12 -12.18 -11.10
C VAL A 392 -8.08 -12.60 -12.55
N ASP A 393 -7.51 -13.76 -12.89
CA ASP A 393 -7.54 -14.27 -14.25
C ASP A 393 -8.76 -15.19 -14.51
N LYS A 394 -8.86 -15.72 -15.73
CA LYS A 394 -9.98 -16.59 -16.14
C LYS A 394 -9.96 -17.94 -15.41
N GLU A 395 -8.80 -18.43 -15.02
CA GLU A 395 -8.61 -19.64 -14.22
C GLU A 395 -8.91 -19.41 -12.72
N ARG A 396 -9.16 -18.16 -12.29
CA ARG A 396 -9.38 -17.76 -10.89
C ARG A 396 -8.13 -17.80 -10.02
N ASN A 397 -6.94 -17.69 -10.62
CA ASN A 397 -5.78 -17.24 -9.85
C ASN A 397 -5.98 -15.79 -9.42
N VAL A 398 -5.55 -15.46 -8.22
CA VAL A 398 -5.76 -14.13 -7.62
C VAL A 398 -4.45 -13.57 -7.13
N VAL A 399 -4.15 -12.34 -7.51
CA VAL A 399 -3.09 -11.53 -6.92
C VAL A 399 -3.71 -10.34 -6.20
N SER A 400 -3.37 -10.19 -4.94
CA SER A 400 -3.67 -9.02 -4.10
C SER A 400 -2.34 -8.40 -3.69
N LEU A 401 -2.03 -7.22 -4.22
CA LEU A 401 -0.71 -6.60 -4.11
C LEU A 401 -0.84 -5.17 -3.59
N THR A 402 -0.12 -4.89 -2.51
CA THR A 402 0.01 -3.54 -1.94
C THR A 402 1.49 -3.16 -1.91
N PHE A 403 1.84 -2.03 -2.52
CA PHE A 403 3.23 -1.57 -2.59
C PHE A 403 3.30 -0.04 -2.53
N THR A 404 4.46 0.52 -2.21
CA THR A 404 4.59 1.91 -1.82
C THR A 404 5.98 2.49 -2.12
N VAL A 405 6.13 3.79 -1.92
CA VAL A 405 7.38 4.50 -1.66
C VAL A 405 7.32 5.19 -0.28
N ASN A 406 6.37 4.77 0.56
CA ASN A 406 5.96 5.32 1.87
C ASN A 406 5.23 6.67 1.73
N GLY A 407 5.83 7.80 2.08
CA GLY A 407 5.19 9.11 1.95
C GLY A 407 5.00 9.54 0.49
N GLY A 408 4.09 10.47 0.24
CA GLY A 408 3.84 10.99 -1.12
C GLY A 408 5.11 11.48 -1.81
N LEU A 409 5.49 10.85 -2.95
CA LEU A 409 6.76 11.03 -3.66
C LEU A 409 8.00 10.66 -2.81
N GLY A 410 7.87 9.69 -1.91
CA GLY A 410 8.96 9.10 -1.15
C GLY A 410 9.87 10.14 -0.49
N ALA A 411 11.17 9.91 -0.58
CA ALA A 411 12.21 10.82 -0.09
C ALA A 411 12.28 12.17 -0.84
N GLY A 412 11.50 12.34 -1.93
CA GLY A 412 11.62 13.49 -2.83
C GLY A 412 12.93 13.50 -3.64
N VAL A 413 13.54 12.34 -3.76
CA VAL A 413 14.83 12.11 -4.44
C VAL A 413 14.63 11.20 -5.64
N VAL A 414 15.08 11.64 -6.80
CA VAL A 414 15.28 10.79 -7.97
C VAL A 414 16.77 10.49 -8.08
N ALA A 415 17.15 9.21 -8.10
CA ALA A 415 18.54 8.80 -8.30
C ALA A 415 19.02 9.27 -9.68
N ALA A 416 20.09 10.06 -9.69
CA ALA A 416 20.54 10.78 -10.88
C ALA A 416 20.80 9.86 -12.09
N GLY A 417 20.24 10.21 -13.25
CA GLY A 417 20.39 9.47 -14.52
C GLY A 417 19.57 8.19 -14.61
N THR A 418 18.75 7.86 -13.60
CA THR A 418 17.94 6.63 -13.59
C THR A 418 16.44 6.87 -13.74
N GLY A 419 15.96 8.05 -13.40
CA GLY A 419 14.53 8.35 -13.30
C GLY A 419 13.83 7.63 -12.13
N ILE A 420 14.54 6.92 -11.28
CA ILE A 420 13.99 6.16 -10.15
C ILE A 420 13.75 7.09 -8.98
N LEU A 421 12.49 7.27 -8.61
CA LEU A 421 12.10 7.91 -7.35
C LEU A 421 12.36 6.95 -6.19
N LEU A 422 13.12 7.40 -5.19
CA LEU A 422 13.47 6.61 -4.00
C LEU A 422 12.41 6.79 -2.90
N ASN A 423 12.15 5.70 -2.20
CA ASN A 423 11.27 5.64 -1.05
C ASN A 423 11.81 6.44 0.15
N ASN A 424 10.97 6.68 1.15
CA ASN A 424 11.38 7.15 2.48
C ASN A 424 10.89 6.19 3.57
N GLU A 425 11.06 4.91 3.31
CA GLU A 425 10.53 3.83 4.14
C GLU A 425 11.24 3.69 5.49
N MET A 426 12.42 4.29 5.65
CA MET A 426 13.11 4.34 6.93
C MET A 426 12.32 5.08 8.02
N ASP A 427 11.34 5.91 7.64
CA ASP A 427 10.42 6.60 8.57
C ASP A 427 9.45 5.65 9.27
N ASP A 428 9.18 4.48 8.70
CA ASP A 428 8.32 3.47 9.30
C ASP A 428 8.97 2.72 10.47
N PHE A 429 10.26 2.91 10.72
CA PHE A 429 10.86 2.53 11.98
C PHE A 429 10.50 3.50 13.12
N ALA A 430 10.58 3.01 14.36
CA ALA A 430 10.58 3.86 15.54
C ALA A 430 11.92 4.61 15.62
N ALA A 431 11.96 5.87 15.21
CA ALA A 431 13.14 6.72 15.32
C ALA A 431 13.58 6.97 16.78
N ALA A 432 12.61 7.00 17.71
CA ALA A 432 12.79 6.93 19.16
C ALA A 432 11.50 6.38 19.79
N PRO A 433 11.58 5.68 20.95
CA PRO A 433 10.40 5.21 21.67
C PRO A 433 9.47 6.38 22.03
N GLY A 434 8.18 6.23 21.80
CA GLY A 434 7.18 7.26 22.12
C GLY A 434 7.10 8.43 21.15
N VAL A 435 7.96 8.49 20.12
CA VAL A 435 7.91 9.55 19.10
C VAL A 435 7.13 9.05 17.88
N PRO A 436 6.08 9.78 17.46
CA PRO A 436 5.31 9.39 16.27
C PRO A 436 6.11 9.61 14.98
N ASN A 437 5.91 8.73 14.00
CA ASN A 437 6.43 8.89 12.64
C ASN A 437 5.55 9.86 11.80
N LEU A 438 5.79 9.96 10.48
CA LEU A 438 4.99 10.77 9.51
C LEU A 438 3.48 10.65 9.72
N PHE A 439 3.03 9.58 10.23
CA PHE A 439 1.66 9.10 10.23
C PHE A 439 1.00 9.13 11.62
N GLY A 440 1.69 9.75 12.56
CA GLY A 440 1.17 9.90 13.93
C GLY A 440 1.37 8.66 14.81
N LEU A 441 2.19 7.71 14.37
CA LEU A 441 2.31 6.43 15.02
C LEU A 441 3.54 6.33 15.88
N VAL A 442 3.31 5.87 17.08
CA VAL A 442 4.32 5.63 18.09
C VAL A 442 4.81 4.19 17.97
N GLY A 443 6.10 3.96 17.84
CA GLY A 443 6.71 2.64 17.82
C GLY A 443 7.51 2.34 19.11
N GLY A 444 7.62 1.05 19.46
CA GLY A 444 8.48 0.53 20.52
C GLY A 444 9.81 -0.03 20.01
N GLU A 445 10.58 -0.66 20.90
CA GLU A 445 11.87 -1.26 20.55
C GLU A 445 11.75 -2.40 19.52
N ALA A 446 10.63 -3.12 19.49
CA ALA A 446 10.37 -4.16 18.49
C ALA A 446 10.54 -3.64 17.05
N ASN A 447 10.20 -2.38 16.80
CA ASN A 447 10.35 -1.72 15.49
C ASN A 447 11.50 -0.69 15.46
N SER A 448 12.49 -0.79 16.32
CA SER A 448 13.69 0.07 16.28
C SER A 448 14.54 -0.22 15.04
N ILE A 449 15.29 0.79 14.58
CA ILE A 449 16.19 0.66 13.42
C ILE A 449 17.33 -0.31 13.75
N ALA A 450 17.57 -1.25 12.83
CA ALA A 450 18.75 -2.11 12.84
C ALA A 450 19.21 -2.40 11.40
N PRO A 451 20.51 -2.65 11.16
CA PRO A 451 21.02 -3.02 9.85
C PRO A 451 20.33 -4.25 9.27
N GLY A 452 19.84 -4.15 8.04
CA GLY A 452 19.16 -5.25 7.34
C GLY A 452 17.71 -5.50 7.77
N LYS A 453 17.21 -4.84 8.79
CA LYS A 453 15.85 -4.99 9.31
C LYS A 453 14.82 -4.36 8.39
N THR A 454 13.64 -4.95 8.33
CA THR A 454 12.48 -4.44 7.60
C THR A 454 11.61 -3.58 8.52
N PRO A 455 11.25 -2.34 8.12
CA PRO A 455 10.35 -1.51 8.94
C PRO A 455 8.93 -2.09 8.94
N LEU A 456 8.27 -2.01 10.09
CA LEU A 456 6.91 -2.50 10.27
C LEU A 456 5.93 -1.79 9.33
N SER A 457 5.09 -2.57 8.65
CA SER A 457 4.08 -2.09 7.71
C SER A 457 2.65 -2.26 8.22
N SER A 458 1.73 -1.52 7.59
CA SER A 458 0.28 -1.68 7.74
C SER A 458 -0.40 -2.17 6.47
N MET A 459 0.35 -2.43 5.43
CA MET A 459 -0.18 -2.91 4.15
C MET A 459 -0.94 -4.22 4.34
N THR A 460 -2.23 -4.21 4.00
CA THR A 460 -3.15 -5.32 4.26
C THR A 460 -3.74 -5.84 2.94
N PRO A 461 -2.93 -6.40 2.03
CA PRO A 461 -3.53 -7.22 0.97
C PRO A 461 -4.25 -8.40 1.62
N VAL A 462 -5.48 -8.68 1.17
CA VAL A 462 -6.31 -9.75 1.71
C VAL A 462 -6.91 -10.57 0.59
N ILE A 463 -7.03 -11.87 0.80
CA ILE A 463 -7.79 -12.81 -0.03
C ILE A 463 -8.74 -13.59 0.88
N VAL A 464 -10.01 -13.61 0.51
CA VAL A 464 -11.07 -14.31 1.24
C VAL A 464 -11.61 -15.45 0.39
N THR A 465 -11.77 -16.61 1.01
CA THR A 465 -12.41 -17.79 0.41
C THR A 465 -13.63 -18.21 1.22
N GLU A 466 -14.56 -18.87 0.55
CA GLU A 466 -15.73 -19.49 1.15
C GLU A 466 -15.85 -20.93 0.59
N ASN A 467 -15.74 -21.92 1.45
CA ASN A 467 -15.67 -23.34 1.06
C ASN A 467 -14.59 -23.60 0.00
N GLY A 468 -13.41 -23.02 0.18
CA GLY A 468 -12.26 -23.11 -0.74
C GLY A 468 -12.39 -22.31 -2.03
N LYS A 469 -13.54 -21.65 -2.29
CA LYS A 469 -13.76 -20.83 -3.50
C LYS A 469 -13.43 -19.36 -3.24
N PHE A 470 -12.79 -18.71 -4.19
CA PHE A 470 -12.51 -17.28 -4.14
C PHE A 470 -13.78 -16.45 -3.97
N ARG A 471 -13.80 -15.56 -2.99
CA ARG A 471 -14.92 -14.67 -2.66
C ARG A 471 -14.57 -13.19 -2.80
N LEU A 472 -13.43 -12.76 -2.26
CA LEU A 472 -13.00 -11.36 -2.24
C LEU A 472 -11.48 -11.28 -2.26
N ALA A 473 -10.93 -10.31 -2.99
CA ALA A 473 -9.58 -9.81 -2.77
C ALA A 473 -9.64 -8.29 -2.68
N ALA A 474 -8.94 -7.75 -1.71
CA ALA A 474 -8.96 -6.32 -1.43
C ALA A 474 -7.67 -5.85 -0.75
N GLY A 475 -7.48 -4.57 -0.77
CA GLY A 475 -6.50 -3.80 -0.01
C GLY A 475 -6.84 -2.34 -0.16
N ALA A 476 -6.08 -1.47 0.49
CA ALA A 476 -6.32 -0.04 0.47
C ALA A 476 -5.00 0.73 0.55
N PRO A 477 -4.92 1.95 0.04
CA PRO A 477 -3.95 2.95 0.45
C PRO A 477 -4.40 3.61 1.76
N GLY A 478 -3.48 4.32 2.45
CA GLY A 478 -3.87 5.19 3.55
C GLY A 478 -3.13 4.93 4.88
N GLY A 479 -2.03 4.19 4.86
CA GLY A 479 -1.16 3.91 6.00
C GLY A 479 -1.92 3.39 7.22
N SER A 480 -2.01 4.15 8.33
CA SER A 480 -2.75 3.73 9.53
C SER A 480 -4.19 3.36 9.24
N THR A 481 -4.82 3.99 8.29
CA THR A 481 -6.19 3.70 7.90
C THR A 481 -6.34 2.51 6.95
N ILE A 482 -5.26 1.91 6.47
CA ILE A 482 -5.33 0.74 5.56
C ILE A 482 -6.10 -0.40 6.20
N ILE A 483 -5.71 -0.80 7.41
CA ILE A 483 -6.30 -1.95 8.12
C ILE A 483 -7.79 -1.72 8.37
N THR A 484 -8.14 -0.52 8.86
CA THR A 484 -9.53 -0.16 9.15
C THR A 484 -10.37 -0.02 7.89
N THR A 485 -9.79 0.45 6.78
CA THR A 485 -10.46 0.48 5.48
C THR A 485 -10.70 -0.94 4.95
N VAL A 486 -9.69 -1.81 4.99
CA VAL A 486 -9.84 -3.21 4.57
C VAL A 486 -10.85 -3.94 5.46
N LEU A 487 -10.83 -3.71 6.77
CA LEU A 487 -11.84 -4.22 7.70
C LEU A 487 -13.26 -3.81 7.27
N GLN A 488 -13.47 -2.53 6.93
CA GLN A 488 -14.78 -2.05 6.47
C GLN A 488 -15.21 -2.69 5.15
N ILE A 489 -14.27 -2.88 4.20
CA ILE A 489 -14.55 -3.59 2.94
C ILE A 489 -14.96 -5.04 3.24
N VAL A 490 -14.20 -5.74 4.06
CA VAL A 490 -14.48 -7.14 4.46
C VAL A 490 -15.84 -7.24 5.13
N LEU A 491 -16.14 -6.41 6.12
CA LEU A 491 -17.44 -6.41 6.79
C LEU A 491 -18.59 -6.07 5.84
N ASN A 492 -18.41 -5.11 4.94
CA ASN A 492 -19.44 -4.74 3.98
C ASN A 492 -19.77 -5.85 2.98
N VAL A 493 -18.81 -6.69 2.61
CA VAL A 493 -19.02 -7.80 1.66
C VAL A 493 -19.48 -9.07 2.36
N LEU A 494 -18.97 -9.35 3.58
CA LEU A 494 -19.21 -10.62 4.25
C LEU A 494 -20.38 -10.58 5.27
N VAL A 495 -20.73 -9.39 5.73
CA VAL A 495 -21.74 -9.23 6.80
C VAL A 495 -22.99 -8.50 6.28
N TYR A 496 -22.83 -7.41 5.55
CA TYR A 496 -23.92 -6.52 5.11
C TYR A 496 -24.27 -6.72 3.64
#